data_7214a5c7c5afa48809ce249098299e60
#
_entry.id   7214a5c7c5afa48809ce249098299e60
#
_cell.length_a   1.000
_cell.length_b   1.000
_cell.length_c   1.000
_cell.angle_alpha   90.00
_cell.angle_beta   90.00
_cell.angle_gamma   90.00
#
_symmetry.space_group_name_H-M   'P 1'
#
loop_
_entity.id
_entity.type
_entity.pdbx_description
1 polymer ?
#
loop_
_entity_poly.entity_id
_entity_poly.type
_entity_poly.pdbx_seq_one_letter_code
_entity_poly.pdbx_strand_id
1 'polypeptide(L)'
;MNRRRTRAQQVQSEATDYLRDVRTGRFERSLSGLSAAGALVTCLEIWMEHDKANFGNKMMWWPVALTPVAAAAGVGGVLSRRVAKTALPLTSAMVVANGLQGTYLHARGVSQRPGGWREWRYNVEMGPPVFAPLLVTVVGGMGLLAAVLRREGSQ
;
A
#
# COMPACT_ATOMS: atom_id res chain seq x y z
N MET A 1 26.78 -33.07 -17.30
CA MET A 1 25.59 -33.92 -16.94
C MET A 1 24.64 -33.07 -16.12
N ASN A 2 23.62 -32.46 -16.75
CA ASN A 2 22.70 -31.49 -16.11
C ASN A 2 21.50 -32.32 -15.60
N ARG A 3 21.49 -32.64 -14.30
CA ARG A 3 20.34 -33.32 -13.67
C ARG A 3 19.17 -32.37 -13.67
N ARG A 4 18.16 -32.61 -14.51
CA ARG A 4 16.87 -31.93 -14.41
C ARG A 4 16.29 -32.18 -13.01
N ARG A 5 16.21 -31.17 -12.17
CA ARG A 5 15.53 -31.27 -10.87
C ARG A 5 14.08 -31.67 -11.11
N THR A 6 13.56 -32.59 -10.31
CA THR A 6 12.14 -32.94 -10.35
C THR A 6 11.31 -31.74 -9.87
N ARG A 7 10.06 -31.65 -10.31
CA ARG A 7 9.12 -30.55 -9.90
C ARG A 7 9.03 -30.43 -8.38
N ALA A 8 9.04 -31.55 -7.66
CA ALA A 8 9.06 -31.58 -6.20
C ALA A 8 10.34 -30.96 -5.61
N GLN A 9 11.51 -31.21 -6.19
CA GLN A 9 12.76 -30.59 -5.75
C GLN A 9 12.82 -29.10 -6.05
N GLN A 10 12.18 -28.64 -7.12
CA GLN A 10 12.05 -27.22 -7.42
C GLN A 10 11.16 -26.52 -6.37
N VAL A 11 9.97 -27.05 -6.11
CA VAL A 11 9.06 -26.51 -5.10
C VAL A 11 9.73 -26.47 -3.71
N GLN A 12 10.45 -27.52 -3.34
CA GLN A 12 11.15 -27.59 -2.06
C GLN A 12 12.29 -26.57 -1.98
N SER A 13 13.05 -26.35 -3.08
CA SER A 13 14.11 -25.34 -3.12
C SER A 13 13.53 -23.92 -3.01
N GLU A 14 12.45 -23.64 -3.73
CA GLU A 14 11.75 -22.35 -3.66
C GLU A 14 11.22 -22.07 -2.25
N ALA A 15 10.55 -23.04 -1.62
CA ALA A 15 10.08 -22.90 -0.25
C ALA A 15 11.22 -22.62 0.75
N THR A 16 12.38 -23.27 0.55
CA THR A 16 13.56 -23.07 1.40
C THR A 16 14.16 -21.68 1.19
N ASP A 17 14.18 -21.20 -0.04
CA ASP A 17 14.68 -19.85 -0.37
C ASP A 17 13.75 -18.76 0.18
N TYR A 18 12.43 -18.92 0.11
CA TYR A 18 11.46 -18.03 0.77
C TYR A 18 11.65 -17.98 2.28
N LEU A 19 11.81 -19.14 2.93
CA LEU A 19 12.08 -19.22 4.37
C LEU A 19 13.39 -18.53 4.75
N ARG A 20 14.42 -18.66 3.92
CA ARG A 20 15.69 -17.97 4.11
C ARG A 20 15.54 -16.46 3.98
N ASP A 21 14.79 -15.98 2.97
CA ASP A 21 14.58 -14.56 2.74
C ASP A 21 13.78 -13.90 3.88
N VAL A 22 12.79 -14.61 4.43
CA VAL A 22 12.08 -14.17 5.64
C VAL A 22 13.03 -14.13 6.85
N ARG A 23 13.91 -15.14 7.02
CA ARG A 23 14.89 -15.15 8.13
C ARG A 23 15.94 -14.07 8.03
N THR A 24 16.35 -13.69 6.81
CA THR A 24 17.39 -12.67 6.57
C THR A 24 16.84 -11.24 6.51
N GLY A 25 15.53 -11.06 6.64
CA GLY A 25 14.88 -9.74 6.56
C GLY A 25 14.85 -9.13 5.16
N ARG A 26 15.13 -9.93 4.11
CA ARG A 26 15.07 -9.46 2.71
C ARG A 26 13.64 -9.23 2.25
N PHE A 27 12.75 -10.15 2.61
CA PHE A 27 11.33 -10.06 2.24
C PHE A 27 10.70 -8.79 2.79
N GLU A 28 10.92 -8.48 4.07
CA GLU A 28 10.36 -7.30 4.73
C GLU A 28 10.95 -6.00 4.19
N ARG A 29 12.24 -6.00 3.82
CA ARG A 29 12.87 -4.86 3.13
C ARG A 29 12.27 -4.64 1.75
N SER A 30 12.07 -5.71 0.97
CA SER A 30 11.40 -5.61 -0.33
C SER A 30 9.98 -5.09 -0.18
N LEU A 31 9.24 -5.56 0.81
CA LEU A 31 7.88 -5.12 1.09
C LEU A 31 7.81 -3.65 1.53
N SER A 32 8.81 -3.18 2.34
CA SER A 32 8.97 -1.75 2.67
C SER A 32 9.25 -0.92 1.41
N GLY A 33 10.11 -1.40 0.53
CA GLY A 33 10.40 -0.74 -0.75
C GLY A 33 9.19 -0.66 -1.68
N LEU A 34 8.43 -1.76 -1.79
CA LEU A 34 7.18 -1.79 -2.56
C LEU A 34 6.13 -0.84 -1.97
N SER A 35 6.02 -0.77 -0.65
CA SER A 35 5.14 0.19 0.02
C SER A 35 5.56 1.63 -0.29
N ALA A 36 6.87 1.93 -0.30
CA ALA A 36 7.39 3.25 -0.65
C ALA A 36 7.06 3.61 -2.12
N ALA A 37 7.35 2.71 -3.04
CA ALA A 37 7.05 2.91 -4.46
C ALA A 37 5.55 3.08 -4.71
N GLY A 38 4.73 2.21 -4.10
CA GLY A 38 3.28 2.32 -4.16
C GLY A 38 2.75 3.63 -3.60
N ALA A 39 3.32 4.12 -2.49
CA ALA A 39 2.95 5.41 -1.91
C ALA A 39 3.26 6.59 -2.84
N LEU A 40 4.38 6.56 -3.58
CA LEU A 40 4.70 7.60 -4.56
C LEU A 40 3.75 7.57 -5.77
N VAL A 41 3.48 6.37 -6.30
CA VAL A 41 2.56 6.22 -7.44
C VAL A 41 1.15 6.66 -7.05
N THR A 42 0.66 6.22 -5.89
CA THR A 42 -0.67 6.63 -5.41
C THR A 42 -0.72 8.12 -5.05
N CYS A 43 0.38 8.72 -4.59
CA CYS A 43 0.47 10.17 -4.36
C CYS A 43 0.19 10.97 -5.64
N LEU A 44 0.88 10.59 -6.72
CA LEU A 44 0.72 11.25 -8.02
C LEU A 44 -0.70 11.08 -8.55
N GLU A 45 -1.24 9.87 -8.50
CA GLU A 45 -2.61 9.58 -8.96
C GLU A 45 -3.64 10.38 -8.16
N ILE A 46 -3.52 10.36 -6.82
CA ILE A 46 -4.42 11.10 -5.94
C ILE A 46 -4.36 12.60 -6.22
N TRP A 47 -3.15 13.13 -6.39
CA TRP A 47 -2.98 14.56 -6.69
C TRP A 47 -3.67 14.92 -8.01
N MET A 48 -3.45 14.15 -9.07
CA MET A 48 -4.06 14.38 -10.38
C MET A 48 -5.59 14.29 -10.33
N GLU A 49 -6.15 13.31 -9.63
CA GLU A 49 -7.60 13.14 -9.51
C GLU A 49 -8.25 14.24 -8.67
N HIS A 50 -7.59 14.68 -7.60
CA HIS A 50 -8.10 15.77 -6.77
C HIS A 50 -7.94 17.14 -7.44
N ASP A 51 -6.89 17.33 -8.26
CA ASP A 51 -6.69 18.53 -9.06
C ASP A 51 -7.81 18.70 -10.10
N LYS A 52 -8.22 17.63 -10.79
CA LYS A 52 -9.41 17.65 -11.67
C LYS A 52 -10.69 18.12 -10.96
N ALA A 53 -10.79 17.86 -9.66
CA ALA A 53 -11.89 18.33 -8.81
C ALA A 53 -11.61 19.71 -8.14
N ASN A 54 -10.54 20.40 -8.57
CA ASN A 54 -10.09 21.69 -8.02
C ASN A 54 -9.88 21.66 -6.50
N PHE A 55 -9.54 20.52 -5.91
CA PHE A 55 -9.41 20.36 -4.46
C PHE A 55 -10.59 20.96 -3.68
N GLY A 56 -11.81 20.79 -4.18
CA GLY A 56 -13.03 21.42 -3.65
C GLY A 56 -13.35 21.08 -2.20
N ASN A 57 -12.68 20.10 -1.61
CA ASN A 57 -12.77 19.75 -0.20
C ASN A 57 -11.35 19.69 0.42
N LYS A 58 -11.17 20.35 1.58
CA LYS A 58 -9.88 20.37 2.31
C LYS A 58 -9.36 18.96 2.66
N MET A 59 -10.25 17.99 2.83
CA MET A 59 -9.88 16.59 3.11
C MET A 59 -9.11 15.94 1.94
N MET A 60 -9.23 16.47 0.73
CA MET A 60 -8.50 15.97 -0.45
C MET A 60 -6.98 16.19 -0.34
N TRP A 61 -6.53 17.17 0.46
CA TRP A 61 -5.11 17.43 0.70
C TRP A 61 -4.47 16.41 1.63
N TRP A 62 -5.27 15.74 2.47
CA TRP A 62 -4.74 14.82 3.47
C TRP A 62 -3.97 13.63 2.87
N PRO A 63 -4.51 12.87 1.91
CA PRO A 63 -3.75 11.80 1.27
C PRO A 63 -2.54 12.29 0.49
N VAL A 64 -2.62 13.45 -0.15
CA VAL A 64 -1.51 14.07 -0.90
C VAL A 64 -0.34 14.43 0.02
N ALA A 65 -0.62 14.91 1.23
CA ALA A 65 0.42 15.23 2.21
C ALA A 65 0.98 13.97 2.90
N LEU A 66 0.13 12.97 3.15
CA LEU A 66 0.50 11.77 3.92
C LEU A 66 1.35 10.78 3.10
N THR A 67 1.02 10.58 1.82
CA THR A 67 1.66 9.55 1.00
C THR A 67 3.16 9.78 0.76
N PRO A 68 3.69 11.01 0.55
CA PRO A 68 5.13 11.24 0.49
C PRO A 68 5.84 10.93 1.80
N VAL A 69 5.21 11.22 2.95
CA VAL A 69 5.76 10.90 4.27
C VAL A 69 5.83 9.39 4.46
N ALA A 70 4.80 8.66 4.04
CA ALA A 70 4.79 7.21 4.06
C ALA A 70 5.85 6.61 3.12
N ALA A 71 6.05 7.20 1.93
CA ALA A 71 7.11 6.79 1.01
C ALA A 71 8.50 6.95 1.66
N ALA A 72 8.76 8.09 2.29
CA ALA A 72 10.02 8.33 3.01
C ALA A 72 10.21 7.34 4.16
N ALA A 73 9.15 7.02 4.92
CA ALA A 73 9.20 6.02 5.97
C ALA A 73 9.44 4.60 5.40
N GLY A 74 8.87 4.28 4.24
CA GLY A 74 9.11 3.01 3.53
C GLY A 74 10.56 2.86 3.09
N VAL A 75 11.16 3.89 2.47
CA VAL A 75 12.59 3.93 2.13
C VAL A 75 13.44 3.79 3.40
N GLY A 76 13.11 4.55 4.43
CA GLY A 76 13.80 4.46 5.74
C GLY A 76 13.68 3.06 6.35
N GLY A 77 12.56 2.38 6.17
CA GLY A 77 12.33 1.00 6.60
C GLY A 77 13.20 -0.03 5.88
N VAL A 78 13.56 0.21 4.61
CA VAL A 78 14.55 -0.61 3.89
C VAL A 78 15.93 -0.48 4.53
N LEU A 79 16.32 0.75 4.87
CA LEU A 79 17.67 1.11 5.28
C LEU A 79 17.92 0.93 6.78
N SER A 80 16.91 1.08 7.62
CA SER A 80 17.03 1.15 9.07
C SER A 80 15.96 0.34 9.79
N ARG A 81 16.41 -0.58 10.65
CA ARG A 81 15.53 -1.33 11.55
C ARG A 81 14.73 -0.40 12.48
N ARG A 82 15.35 0.66 12.96
CA ARG A 82 14.68 1.63 13.85
C ARG A 82 13.48 2.26 13.15
N VAL A 83 13.68 2.73 11.93
CA VAL A 83 12.60 3.31 11.11
C VAL A 83 11.53 2.27 10.79
N ALA A 84 11.93 1.03 10.44
CA ALA A 84 11.02 -0.08 10.18
C ALA A 84 10.14 -0.45 11.37
N LYS A 85 10.58 -0.16 12.61
CA LYS A 85 9.82 -0.48 13.84
C LYS A 85 9.14 0.74 14.48
N THR A 86 9.37 1.94 13.97
CA THR A 86 8.79 3.19 14.54
C THR A 86 8.00 3.98 13.49
N ALA A 87 8.68 4.68 12.60
CA ALA A 87 8.03 5.56 11.62
C ALA A 87 7.20 4.78 10.59
N LEU A 88 7.71 3.65 10.09
CA LEU A 88 7.01 2.86 9.08
C LEU A 88 5.64 2.36 9.56
N PRO A 89 5.48 1.68 10.71
CA PRO A 89 4.17 1.22 11.15
C PRO A 89 3.22 2.38 11.47
N LEU A 90 3.72 3.48 12.02
CA LEU A 90 2.89 4.64 12.32
C LEU A 90 2.32 5.28 11.03
N THR A 91 3.19 5.61 10.08
CA THR A 91 2.76 6.21 8.81
C THR A 91 1.89 5.26 8.00
N SER A 92 2.21 3.96 7.99
CA SER A 92 1.42 2.94 7.31
C SER A 92 0.01 2.78 7.90
N ALA A 93 -0.12 2.82 9.23
CA ALA A 93 -1.42 2.81 9.90
C ALA A 93 -2.26 4.04 9.52
N MET A 94 -1.64 5.23 9.46
CA MET A 94 -2.29 6.45 9.01
C MET A 94 -2.75 6.34 7.54
N VAL A 95 -1.92 5.75 6.66
CA VAL A 95 -2.27 5.50 5.25
C VAL A 95 -3.44 4.54 5.13
N VAL A 96 -3.46 3.44 5.91
CA VAL A 96 -4.60 2.51 5.95
C VAL A 96 -5.87 3.24 6.39
N ALA A 97 -5.82 3.99 7.49
CA ALA A 97 -6.98 4.73 8.00
C ALA A 97 -7.48 5.76 6.97
N ASN A 98 -6.56 6.48 6.31
CA ASN A 98 -6.89 7.44 5.27
C ASN A 98 -7.51 6.75 4.02
N GLY A 99 -6.96 5.61 3.59
CA GLY A 99 -7.51 4.85 2.47
C GLY A 99 -8.92 4.32 2.75
N LEU A 100 -9.18 3.80 3.96
CA LEU A 100 -10.51 3.37 4.39
C LEU A 100 -11.50 4.56 4.45
N GLN A 101 -11.07 5.68 5.02
CA GLN A 101 -11.86 6.92 5.03
C GLN A 101 -12.18 7.39 3.60
N GLY A 102 -11.18 7.41 2.71
CA GLY A 102 -11.36 7.76 1.30
C GLY A 102 -12.37 6.84 0.61
N THR A 103 -12.26 5.53 0.82
CA THR A 103 -13.20 4.53 0.28
C THR A 103 -14.63 4.83 0.74
N TYR A 104 -14.83 5.11 2.03
CA TYR A 104 -16.14 5.50 2.56
C TYR A 104 -16.68 6.77 1.89
N LEU A 105 -15.85 7.82 1.78
CA LEU A 105 -16.26 9.09 1.18
C LEU A 105 -16.60 8.95 -0.30
N HIS A 106 -15.83 8.18 -1.07
CA HIS A 106 -16.12 7.91 -2.47
C HIS A 106 -17.39 7.07 -2.64
N ALA A 107 -17.56 6.02 -1.83
CA ALA A 107 -18.78 5.21 -1.82
C ALA A 107 -20.03 6.04 -1.47
N ARG A 108 -19.91 6.94 -0.50
CA ARG A 108 -20.96 7.92 -0.17
C ARG A 108 -21.22 8.85 -1.35
N GLY A 109 -20.17 9.34 -2.02
CA GLY A 109 -20.31 10.16 -3.23
C GLY A 109 -21.10 9.44 -4.33
N VAL A 110 -20.83 8.16 -4.57
CA VAL A 110 -21.62 7.31 -5.50
C VAL A 110 -23.09 7.24 -5.07
N SER A 111 -23.37 7.02 -3.79
CA SER A 111 -24.74 6.92 -3.28
C SER A 111 -25.58 8.21 -3.44
N GLN A 112 -24.91 9.35 -3.53
CA GLN A 112 -25.53 10.68 -3.68
C GLN A 112 -25.80 11.08 -5.14
N ARG A 113 -25.33 10.30 -6.10
CA ARG A 113 -25.60 10.54 -7.53
C ARG A 113 -27.02 10.10 -7.90
N PRO A 114 -27.60 10.62 -9.00
CA PRO A 114 -28.88 10.17 -9.50
C PRO A 114 -28.90 8.64 -9.67
N GLY A 115 -29.92 7.98 -9.14
CA GLY A 115 -30.04 6.52 -9.12
C GLY A 115 -29.20 5.81 -8.04
N GLY A 116 -28.22 6.48 -7.44
CA GLY A 116 -27.37 5.94 -6.37
C GLY A 116 -26.77 4.58 -6.71
N TRP A 117 -26.85 3.62 -5.77
CA TRP A 117 -26.35 2.27 -5.97
C TRP A 117 -27.24 1.39 -6.87
N ARG A 118 -28.45 1.84 -7.27
CA ARG A 118 -29.26 1.13 -8.28
C ARG A 118 -28.60 1.22 -9.65
N GLU A 119 -28.02 2.38 -9.94
CA GLU A 119 -27.23 2.64 -11.15
C GLU A 119 -25.73 2.51 -10.86
N TRP A 120 -25.36 1.49 -10.06
CA TRP A 120 -24.00 1.34 -9.53
C TRP A 120 -22.94 1.33 -10.62
N ARG A 121 -23.21 0.64 -11.74
CA ARG A 121 -22.25 0.51 -12.84
C ARG A 121 -21.89 1.88 -13.41
N TYR A 122 -22.87 2.66 -13.78
CA TYR A 122 -22.68 4.01 -14.29
C TYR A 122 -22.07 4.93 -13.24
N ASN A 123 -22.59 4.91 -12.02
CA ASN A 123 -22.19 5.83 -10.96
C ASN A 123 -20.79 5.53 -10.39
N VAL A 124 -20.30 4.28 -10.47
CA VAL A 124 -18.92 3.94 -10.11
C VAL A 124 -17.96 4.27 -11.24
N GLU A 125 -18.37 4.05 -12.51
CA GLU A 125 -17.53 4.33 -13.68
C GLU A 125 -17.36 5.84 -13.90
N MET A 126 -18.45 6.62 -13.79
CA MET A 126 -18.47 8.05 -14.08
C MET A 126 -18.45 8.94 -12.82
N GLY A 127 -18.32 8.35 -11.67
CA GLY A 127 -18.34 9.02 -10.37
C GLY A 127 -16.99 9.01 -9.65
N PRO A 128 -17.00 9.23 -8.33
CA PRO A 128 -15.80 9.14 -7.52
C PRO A 128 -15.20 7.71 -7.60
N PRO A 129 -13.87 7.58 -7.85
CA PRO A 129 -13.22 6.28 -8.06
C PRO A 129 -13.12 5.51 -6.72
N VAL A 130 -14.10 4.65 -6.41
CA VAL A 130 -14.18 3.93 -5.12
C VAL A 130 -12.97 3.02 -4.87
N PHE A 131 -12.38 2.46 -5.93
CA PHE A 131 -11.27 1.52 -5.81
C PHE A 131 -9.91 2.20 -5.61
N ALA A 132 -9.75 3.47 -6.00
CA ALA A 132 -8.48 4.18 -5.83
C ALA A 132 -8.04 4.29 -4.35
N PRO A 133 -8.90 4.69 -3.39
CA PRO A 133 -8.52 4.69 -1.98
C PRO A 133 -8.29 3.30 -1.40
N LEU A 134 -8.89 2.23 -1.96
CA LEU A 134 -8.58 0.85 -1.56
C LEU A 134 -7.13 0.49 -1.90
N LEU A 135 -6.59 0.94 -3.04
CA LEU A 135 -5.17 0.75 -3.36
C LEU A 135 -4.27 1.46 -2.35
N VAL A 136 -4.64 2.65 -1.90
CA VAL A 136 -3.93 3.34 -0.80
C VAL A 136 -3.93 2.49 0.48
N THR A 137 -5.07 1.87 0.81
CA THR A 137 -5.19 0.95 1.95
C THR A 137 -4.24 -0.25 1.81
N VAL A 138 -4.15 -0.84 0.62
CA VAL A 138 -3.23 -1.95 0.34
C VAL A 138 -1.77 -1.52 0.50
N VAL A 139 -1.40 -0.35 -0.01
CA VAL A 139 -0.05 0.22 0.13
C VAL A 139 0.33 0.40 1.60
N GLY A 140 -0.57 0.97 2.41
CA GLY A 140 -0.38 1.07 3.85
C GLY A 140 -0.31 -0.30 4.53
N GLY A 141 -1.15 -1.26 4.12
CA GLY A 141 -1.14 -2.64 4.60
C GLY A 141 0.19 -3.34 4.35
N MET A 142 0.81 -3.14 3.18
CA MET A 142 2.15 -3.67 2.90
C MET A 142 3.21 -3.11 3.85
N GLY A 143 3.17 -1.80 4.15
CA GLY A 143 4.09 -1.18 5.10
C GLY A 143 3.90 -1.68 6.54
N LEU A 144 2.65 -1.89 6.98
CA LEU A 144 2.36 -2.51 8.27
C LEU A 144 2.89 -3.94 8.34
N LEU A 145 2.63 -4.74 7.31
CA LEU A 145 3.10 -6.13 7.23
C LEU A 145 4.63 -6.19 7.25
N ALA A 146 5.31 -5.31 6.49
CA ALA A 146 6.76 -5.19 6.53
C ALA A 146 7.28 -4.89 7.95
N ALA A 147 6.63 -3.97 8.66
CA ALA A 147 7.01 -3.59 10.02
C ALA A 147 6.80 -4.72 11.03
N VAL A 148 5.69 -5.46 10.93
CA VAL A 148 5.37 -6.59 11.83
C VAL A 148 6.33 -7.74 11.61
N LEU A 149 6.56 -8.11 10.35
CA LEU A 149 7.40 -9.25 9.97
C LEU A 149 8.89 -8.99 10.15
N ARG A 150 9.33 -7.73 10.28
CA ARG A 150 10.75 -7.38 10.40
C ARG A 150 11.42 -8.07 11.59
N ARG A 151 12.08 -9.18 11.30
CA ARG A 151 12.89 -9.97 12.23
C ARG A 151 14.34 -9.85 11.80
N GLU A 152 15.12 -9.07 12.50
CA GLU A 152 16.58 -9.17 12.37
C GLU A 152 17.02 -10.09 13.49
N GLY A 153 17.60 -11.24 13.12
CA GLY A 153 18.23 -12.11 14.09
C GLY A 153 19.27 -11.31 14.84
N SER A 154 19.27 -11.42 16.17
CA SER A 154 20.41 -11.03 17.00
C SER A 154 21.60 -11.84 16.50
N GLN A 155 22.53 -11.20 15.78
CA GLN A 155 23.88 -11.74 15.63
C GLN A 155 24.62 -11.56 16.95
#